data_057413082f9d1220ab4517776f4bf562
#
_entry.id   057413082f9d1220ab4517776f4bf562
#
_cell.length_a   1.000
_cell.length_b   1.000
_cell.length_c   1.000
_cell.angle_alpha   90.00
_cell.angle_beta   90.00
_cell.angle_gamma   90.00
#
_symmetry.space_group_name_H-M   'P 1'
#
loop_
_entity.id
_entity.type
_entity.pdbx_description
1 polymer ?
#
loop_
_entity_poly.entity_id
_entity_poly.type
_entity_poly.pdbx_seq_one_letter_code
_entity_poly.pdbx_strand_id
1 'polypeptide(L)'
;STLLLVFSLLFSLCLLYRFIYLRSIRYHIGSEQLICEHGVFQRSVNYMELYRVVDFAEHQTLIQQLCGLKSVTVLSMDRTTPKLEMTGISNSYDVVSVIRTRVETNKRRKGVYEITNR
;
A
#
# COMPACT_ATOMS: atom_id res chain seq x y z
N SER A 1 -6.54 23.15 33.78
CA SER A 1 -7.97 23.23 33.54
C SER A 1 -8.54 21.94 32.99
N THR A 2 -9.78 21.66 33.28
CA THR A 2 -10.45 20.44 32.89
C THR A 2 -10.56 20.30 31.36
N LEU A 3 -10.81 21.45 30.69
CA LEU A 3 -10.92 21.46 29.23
C LEU A 3 -9.62 21.00 28.53
N LEU A 4 -8.48 21.47 29.01
CA LEU A 4 -7.20 21.09 28.47
C LEU A 4 -6.93 19.62 28.68
N LEU A 5 -7.30 19.05 29.81
CA LEU A 5 -7.16 17.64 30.09
C LEU A 5 -8.02 16.78 29.15
N VAL A 6 -9.26 17.23 28.91
CA VAL A 6 -10.16 16.51 28.00
C VAL A 6 -9.62 16.52 26.57
N PHE A 7 -9.16 17.68 26.08
CA PHE A 7 -8.58 17.76 24.74
C PHE A 7 -7.33 16.91 24.60
N SER A 8 -6.48 16.92 25.63
CA SER A 8 -5.26 16.10 25.63
C SER A 8 -5.60 14.62 25.57
N LEU A 9 -6.61 14.20 26.33
CA LEU A 9 -7.04 12.80 26.33
C LEU A 9 -7.61 12.39 24.97
N LEU A 10 -8.47 13.22 24.38
CA LEU A 10 -9.04 12.95 23.06
C LEU A 10 -7.96 12.87 22.00
N PHE A 11 -7.01 13.80 22.02
CA PHE A 11 -5.91 13.82 21.08
C PHE A 11 -5.06 12.55 21.21
N SER A 12 -4.78 12.13 22.44
CA SER A 12 -4.02 10.91 22.68
C SER A 12 -4.74 9.68 22.17
N LEU A 13 -6.06 9.61 22.37
CA LEU A 13 -6.87 8.49 21.86
C LEU A 13 -6.87 8.45 20.34
N CYS A 14 -6.95 9.61 19.69
CA CYS A 14 -6.89 9.68 18.23
C CYS A 14 -5.54 9.19 17.70
N LEU A 15 -4.45 9.61 18.34
CA LEU A 15 -3.11 9.17 17.95
C LEU A 15 -2.94 7.66 18.13
N LEU A 16 -3.45 7.14 19.24
CA LEU A 16 -3.37 5.72 19.53
C LEU A 16 -4.16 4.92 18.51
N TYR A 17 -5.37 5.37 18.15
CA TYR A 17 -6.19 4.72 17.13
C TYR A 17 -5.46 4.71 15.78
N ARG A 18 -4.89 5.84 15.38
CA ARG A 18 -4.13 5.93 14.13
C ARG A 18 -2.94 4.99 14.13
N PHE A 19 -2.24 4.92 15.25
CA PHE A 19 -1.09 4.04 15.38
C PHE A 19 -1.50 2.58 15.22
N ILE A 20 -2.58 2.16 15.90
CA ILE A 20 -3.10 0.80 15.80
C ILE A 20 -3.56 0.51 14.37
N TYR A 21 -4.27 1.47 13.74
CA TYR A 21 -4.73 1.31 12.37
C TYR A 21 -3.57 1.08 11.41
N LEU A 22 -2.53 1.89 11.51
CA LEU A 22 -1.36 1.76 10.64
C LEU A 22 -0.65 0.43 10.85
N ARG A 23 -0.60 -0.06 12.07
CA ARG A 23 0.01 -1.35 12.34
C ARG A 23 -0.85 -2.52 11.89
N SER A 24 -2.14 -2.30 11.66
CA SER A 24 -3.03 -3.34 11.16
C SER A 24 -2.96 -3.50 9.64
N ILE A 25 -2.33 -2.54 8.94
CA ILE A 25 -2.16 -2.61 7.50
C ILE A 25 -1.04 -3.59 7.18
N ARG A 26 -1.35 -4.58 6.36
CA ARG A 26 -0.39 -5.62 5.96
C ARG A 26 -0.39 -5.75 4.44
N TYR A 27 0.79 -5.90 3.89
CA TYR A 27 0.97 -6.10 2.46
C TYR A 27 1.67 -7.42 2.21
N HIS A 28 1.11 -8.21 1.30
CA HIS A 28 1.72 -9.46 0.88
C HIS A 28 1.95 -9.42 -0.62
N ILE A 29 3.20 -9.57 -1.02
CA ILE A 29 3.55 -9.63 -2.44
C ILE A 29 3.69 -11.10 -2.79
N GLY A 30 2.61 -11.67 -3.33
CA GLY A 30 2.63 -13.06 -3.74
C GLY A 30 3.29 -13.26 -5.09
N SER A 31 3.29 -14.49 -5.56
CA SER A 31 3.86 -14.80 -6.87
C SER A 31 2.96 -14.33 -8.02
N GLU A 32 1.65 -14.24 -7.78
CA GLU A 32 0.69 -13.86 -8.82
C GLU A 32 -0.19 -12.68 -8.42
N GLN A 33 -0.28 -12.37 -7.13
CA GLN A 33 -1.20 -11.35 -6.63
C GLN A 33 -0.50 -10.45 -5.62
N LEU A 34 -0.95 -9.20 -5.60
CA LEU A 34 -0.60 -8.26 -4.54
C LEU A 34 -1.80 -8.17 -3.61
N ILE A 35 -1.58 -8.44 -2.33
CA ILE A 35 -2.64 -8.50 -1.33
C ILE A 35 -2.42 -7.40 -0.30
N CYS A 36 -3.45 -6.61 -0.05
CA CYS A 36 -3.42 -5.56 0.96
C CYS A 36 -4.54 -5.80 1.97
N GLU A 37 -4.17 -5.98 3.23
CA GLU A 37 -5.12 -6.14 4.33
C GLU A 37 -5.07 -4.91 5.22
N HIS A 38 -6.22 -4.40 5.63
CA HIS A 38 -6.27 -3.27 6.55
C HIS A 38 -7.56 -3.28 7.35
N GLY A 39 -7.54 -2.55 8.47
CA GLY A 39 -8.70 -2.37 9.33
C GLY A 39 -8.44 -2.83 10.74
N VAL A 40 -9.09 -2.17 11.70
CA VAL A 40 -8.98 -2.48 13.12
C VAL A 40 -10.21 -3.26 13.58
N PHE A 41 -11.39 -2.67 13.40
CA PHE A 41 -12.65 -3.31 13.80
C PHE A 41 -13.27 -4.13 12.69
N GLN A 42 -13.09 -3.67 11.45
CA GLN A 42 -13.57 -4.37 10.28
C GLN A 42 -12.41 -4.51 9.31
N ARG A 43 -12.07 -5.73 8.99
CA ARG A 43 -10.93 -6.00 8.12
C ARG A 43 -11.36 -6.01 6.67
N SER A 44 -10.58 -5.33 5.85
CA SER A 44 -10.76 -5.34 4.41
C SER A 44 -9.51 -5.95 3.76
N VAL A 45 -9.73 -6.80 2.79
CA VAL A 45 -8.63 -7.44 2.04
C VAL A 45 -8.82 -7.12 0.57
N ASN A 46 -7.83 -6.47 -0.02
CA ASN A 46 -7.85 -6.11 -1.43
C ASN A 46 -6.83 -6.94 -2.19
N TYR A 47 -7.24 -7.47 -3.33
CA TYR A 47 -6.40 -8.29 -4.19
C TYR A 47 -6.20 -7.58 -5.52
N MET A 48 -4.97 -7.61 -6.01
CA MET A 48 -4.64 -7.07 -7.33
C MET A 48 -3.81 -8.09 -8.08
N GLU A 49 -4.27 -8.47 -9.26
CA GLU A 49 -3.53 -9.40 -10.11
C GLU A 49 -2.30 -8.70 -10.66
N LEU A 50 -1.12 -9.28 -10.46
CA LEU A 50 0.13 -8.67 -10.86
C LEU A 50 0.25 -8.46 -12.36
N TYR A 51 -0.33 -9.36 -13.16
CA TYR A 51 -0.23 -9.24 -14.61
C TYR A 51 -1.02 -8.04 -15.16
N ARG A 52 -1.90 -7.44 -14.35
CA ARG A 52 -2.71 -6.28 -14.75
C ARG A 52 -2.09 -4.94 -14.34
N VAL A 53 -0.99 -4.98 -13.59
CA VAL A 53 -0.33 -3.76 -13.14
C VAL A 53 0.29 -3.04 -14.32
N VAL A 54 0.08 -1.73 -14.42
CA VAL A 54 0.57 -0.92 -15.53
C VAL A 54 1.57 0.14 -15.10
N ASP A 55 1.48 0.65 -13.88
CA ASP A 55 2.37 1.73 -13.45
C ASP A 55 2.49 1.81 -11.94
N PHE A 56 3.46 2.60 -11.49
CA PHE A 56 3.72 2.83 -10.07
C PHE A 56 3.95 4.32 -9.86
N ALA A 57 3.56 4.81 -8.67
CA ALA A 57 3.85 6.17 -8.24
C ALA A 57 4.27 6.17 -6.79
N GLU A 58 5.33 6.88 -6.46
CA GLU A 58 5.79 7.04 -5.09
C GLU A 58 5.61 8.48 -4.65
N HIS A 59 5.23 8.66 -3.40
CA HIS A 59 5.17 10.00 -2.82
C HIS A 59 5.44 9.94 -1.33
N GLN A 60 5.86 11.08 -0.78
CA GLN A 60 6.14 11.22 0.64
C GLN A 60 5.53 12.52 1.14
N THR A 61 4.77 12.43 2.23
CA THR A 61 4.36 13.63 2.95
C THR A 61 5.54 14.11 3.80
N LEU A 62 5.43 15.33 4.33
CA LEU A 62 6.49 15.87 5.18
C LEU A 62 6.74 14.97 6.39
N ILE A 63 5.66 14.49 7.01
CA ILE A 63 5.77 13.62 8.18
C ILE A 63 6.44 12.30 7.80
N GLN A 64 6.11 11.75 6.64
CA GLN A 64 6.73 10.52 6.16
C GLN A 64 8.23 10.70 5.92
N GLN A 65 8.62 11.84 5.38
CA GLN A 65 10.05 12.14 5.18
C GLN A 65 10.81 12.14 6.50
N LEU A 66 10.20 12.73 7.53
CA LEU A 66 10.82 12.77 8.85
C LEU A 66 10.94 11.39 9.49
N CYS A 67 9.98 10.51 9.21
CA CYS A 67 9.95 9.16 9.79
C CYS A 67 10.67 8.12 8.92
N GLY A 68 11.16 8.51 7.75
CA GLY A 68 11.82 7.57 6.84
C GLY A 68 10.85 6.60 6.17
N LEU A 69 9.62 7.04 5.91
CA LEU A 69 8.57 6.24 5.29
C LEU A 69 8.16 6.84 3.96
N LYS A 70 7.45 6.05 3.17
CA LYS A 70 6.93 6.50 1.88
C LYS A 70 5.61 5.80 1.57
N SER A 71 4.90 6.33 0.58
CA SER A 71 3.69 5.71 0.04
C SER A 71 3.92 5.33 -1.41
N VAL A 72 3.43 4.16 -1.80
CA VAL A 72 3.52 3.68 -3.18
C VAL A 72 2.12 3.39 -3.68
N THR A 73 1.77 3.95 -4.83
CA THR A 73 0.50 3.68 -5.49
C THR A 73 0.75 2.77 -6.69
N VAL A 74 0.05 1.65 -6.72
CA VAL A 74 0.13 0.69 -7.83
C VAL A 74 -1.11 0.89 -8.70
N LEU A 75 -0.90 1.16 -9.98
CA LEU A 75 -1.98 1.38 -10.94
C LEU A 75 -2.16 0.15 -11.80
N SER A 76 -3.42 -0.23 -12.04
CA SER A 76 -3.73 -1.42 -12.81
C SER A 76 -4.87 -1.17 -13.78
N MET A 77 -5.07 -2.13 -14.71
CA MET A 77 -6.19 -2.11 -15.63
C MET A 77 -7.45 -2.76 -15.04
N ASP A 78 -7.41 -3.17 -13.78
CA ASP A 78 -8.55 -3.82 -13.13
C ASP A 78 -9.67 -2.80 -12.91
N ARG A 79 -10.89 -3.19 -13.28
CA ARG A 79 -12.05 -2.30 -13.13
C ARG A 79 -12.47 -2.14 -11.68
N THR A 80 -12.31 -3.19 -10.88
CA THR A 80 -12.75 -3.16 -9.47
C THR A 80 -11.70 -2.55 -8.57
N THR A 81 -10.41 -2.71 -8.90
CA THR A 81 -9.31 -2.17 -8.12
C THR A 81 -8.29 -1.52 -9.05
N PRO A 82 -8.61 -0.35 -9.64
CA PRO A 82 -7.68 0.31 -10.56
C PRO A 82 -6.47 0.89 -9.86
N LYS A 83 -6.55 1.08 -8.56
CA LYS A 83 -5.51 1.70 -7.75
C LYS A 83 -5.37 0.95 -6.43
N LEU A 84 -4.13 0.68 -6.05
CA LEU A 84 -3.84 0.16 -4.71
C LEU A 84 -2.78 1.05 -4.08
N GLU A 85 -3.12 1.67 -2.96
CA GLU A 85 -2.21 2.55 -2.27
C GLU A 85 -1.62 1.87 -1.05
N MET A 86 -0.30 1.81 -1.00
CA MET A 86 0.44 1.25 0.12
C MET A 86 1.13 2.37 0.88
N THR A 87 0.77 2.55 2.15
CA THR A 87 1.33 3.59 3.00
C THR A 87 2.24 2.99 4.06
N GLY A 88 3.14 3.81 4.60
CA GLY A 88 3.99 3.40 5.71
C GLY A 88 5.10 2.43 5.33
N ILE A 89 5.54 2.45 4.08
CA ILE A 89 6.63 1.59 3.62
C ILE A 89 7.97 2.25 3.97
N SER A 90 8.90 1.45 4.48
CA SER A 90 10.23 1.95 4.80
C SER A 90 10.90 2.56 3.57
N ASN A 91 11.48 3.74 3.73
CA ASN A 91 12.14 4.44 2.63
C ASN A 91 13.33 3.65 2.07
N SER A 92 13.94 2.80 2.90
CA SER A 92 15.07 1.97 2.48
C SER A 92 14.66 0.72 1.71
N TYR A 93 13.37 0.38 1.72
CA TYR A 93 12.88 -0.82 1.04
C TYR A 93 12.37 -0.45 -0.36
N ASP A 94 12.98 -1.06 -1.38
CA ASP A 94 12.60 -0.81 -2.77
C ASP A 94 11.49 -1.76 -3.19
N VAL A 95 10.28 -1.46 -2.71
CA VAL A 95 9.10 -2.29 -2.98
C VAL A 95 8.72 -2.26 -4.47
N VAL A 96 8.97 -1.14 -5.15
CA VAL A 96 8.64 -1.00 -6.58
C VAL A 96 9.43 -1.99 -7.41
N SER A 97 10.73 -2.15 -7.14
CA SER A 97 11.56 -3.13 -7.86
C SER A 97 11.06 -4.55 -7.63
N VAL A 98 10.71 -4.89 -6.39
CA VAL A 98 10.23 -6.22 -6.06
C VAL A 98 8.93 -6.52 -6.80
N ILE A 99 7.99 -5.59 -6.75
CA ILE A 99 6.70 -5.77 -7.42
C ILE A 99 6.88 -5.81 -8.94
N ARG A 100 7.71 -4.93 -9.48
CA ARG A 100 7.95 -4.87 -10.93
C ARG A 100 8.54 -6.17 -11.46
N THR A 101 9.47 -6.76 -10.74
CA THR A 101 10.05 -8.04 -11.13
C THR A 101 8.98 -9.13 -11.19
N ARG A 102 8.11 -9.17 -10.19
CA ARG A 102 7.03 -10.16 -10.16
C ARG A 102 5.96 -9.89 -11.21
N VAL A 103 5.69 -8.62 -11.50
CA VAL A 103 4.77 -8.25 -12.57
C VAL A 103 5.27 -8.76 -13.91
N GLU A 104 6.54 -8.54 -14.22
CA GLU A 104 7.12 -9.00 -15.48
C GLU A 104 7.09 -10.52 -15.58
N THR A 105 7.41 -11.22 -14.51
CA THR A 105 7.36 -12.68 -14.47
C THR A 105 5.94 -13.18 -14.76
N ASN A 106 4.93 -12.54 -14.15
CA ASN A 106 3.54 -12.93 -14.36
C ASN A 106 3.06 -12.65 -15.76
N LYS A 107 3.46 -11.51 -16.33
CA LYS A 107 3.09 -11.17 -17.72
C LYS A 107 3.65 -12.16 -18.71
N ARG A 108 4.89 -12.58 -18.51
CA ARG A 108 5.52 -13.61 -19.35
C ARG A 108 4.79 -14.94 -19.24
N ARG A 109 4.50 -15.34 -18.00
CA ARG A 109 3.84 -16.62 -17.73
C ARG A 109 2.46 -16.68 -18.37
N LYS A 110 1.73 -15.57 -18.40
CA LYS A 110 0.38 -15.51 -18.96
C LYS A 110 0.35 -15.06 -20.41
N GLY A 111 1.50 -14.74 -21.00
CA GLY A 111 1.57 -14.26 -22.37
C GLY A 111 1.15 -12.82 -22.57
N VAL A 112 0.79 -12.12 -21.51
CA VAL A 112 0.35 -10.71 -21.58
C VAL A 112 1.51 -9.81 -22.01
N TYR A 113 2.71 -10.13 -21.61
CA TYR A 113 3.88 -9.34 -21.94
C TYR A 113 4.08 -9.25 -23.45
N GLU A 114 3.92 -10.36 -24.17
CA GLU A 114 4.05 -10.37 -25.62
C GLU A 114 2.97 -9.51 -26.28
N ILE A 115 1.76 -9.57 -25.76
CA ILE A 115 0.64 -8.79 -26.29
C ILE A 115 0.89 -7.30 -26.11
N THR A 116 1.36 -6.88 -24.95
CA THR A 116 1.60 -5.46 -24.67
C THR A 116 2.83 -4.93 -25.39
N ASN A 117 3.73 -5.79 -25.78
CA ASN A 117 4.97 -5.39 -26.43
C ASN A 117 4.82 -5.20 -27.94
N ARG A 118 3.64 -5.40 -28.46
CA ARG A 118 3.35 -5.26 -29.91
C ARG A 118 2.75 -3.89 -30.24
#